data_b80591eb9931896fefefc900573c7ecf
#
_entry.id   b80591eb9931896fefefc900573c7ecf
#
_cell.length_a   1.000
_cell.length_b   1.000
_cell.length_c   1.000
_cell.angle_alpha   90.00
_cell.angle_beta   90.00
_cell.angle_gamma   90.00
#
_symmetry.space_group_name_H-M   'P 1'
#
loop_
_entity.id
_entity.type
_entity.pdbx_description
1 polymer ?
#
loop_
_entity_poly.entity_id
_entity_poly.type
_entity_poly.pdbx_seq_one_letter_code
_entity_poly.pdbx_strand_id
1 'polypeptide(L)'
;MGLSATHFHRLQQIVPTILNECPSLRIINAYYDGFFTEFPANDNAVASDGQAVAKWLFTPLQNDVPKLFKCSLDMNDGNWSSKIEPFKAAFASASSPVNFIVSVWFEASFAYAFVPFHLTNDETREQLAFKRTNSNRCFLLVRCPIARDANKWNQQKK
;
A
#
# COMPACT_ATOMS: atom_id res chain seq x y z
N MET A 1 -11.09 -0.66 11.82
CA MET A 1 -10.20 0.10 12.73
C MET A 1 -9.08 0.71 11.90
N GLY A 2 -8.79 2.00 12.09
CA GLY A 2 -7.76 2.73 11.35
C GLY A 2 -6.77 3.37 12.31
N LEU A 3 -5.51 3.46 11.90
CA LEU A 3 -4.45 4.16 12.62
C LEU A 3 -3.95 5.34 11.78
N SER A 4 -3.68 6.48 12.43
CA SER A 4 -2.87 7.54 11.82
C SER A 4 -1.38 7.21 11.97
N ALA A 5 -0.53 7.73 11.08
CA ALA A 5 0.90 7.43 11.09
C ALA A 5 1.58 7.92 12.37
N THR A 6 1.17 9.03 12.96
CA THR A 6 1.71 9.52 14.25
C THR A 6 1.44 8.53 15.39
N HIS A 7 0.27 7.92 15.41
CA HIS A 7 -0.05 6.87 16.37
C HIS A 7 0.72 5.59 16.07
N PHE A 8 0.91 5.29 14.78
CA PHE A 8 1.65 4.13 14.32
C PHE A 8 3.12 4.18 14.75
N HIS A 9 3.82 5.29 14.49
CA HIS A 9 5.22 5.45 14.91
C HIS A 9 5.43 5.25 16.41
N ARG A 10 4.54 5.81 17.25
CA ARG A 10 4.59 5.62 18.71
C ARG A 10 4.34 4.17 19.10
N LEU A 11 3.39 3.50 18.48
CA LEU A 11 3.07 2.10 18.76
C LEU A 11 4.19 1.16 18.33
N GLN A 12 4.83 1.42 17.19
CA GLN A 12 5.97 0.64 16.70
C GLN A 12 7.17 0.69 17.65
N GLN A 13 7.41 1.82 18.31
CA GLN A 13 8.45 1.93 19.32
C GLN A 13 8.19 1.06 20.56
N ILE A 14 6.92 0.81 20.89
CA ILE A 14 6.50 0.03 22.04
C ILE A 14 6.35 -1.45 21.68
N VAL A 15 5.73 -1.74 20.55
CA VAL A 15 5.47 -3.11 20.05
C VAL A 15 5.81 -3.15 18.55
N PRO A 16 7.06 -3.51 18.19
CA PRO A 16 7.52 -3.50 16.81
C PRO A 16 6.66 -4.33 15.86
N THR A 17 6.05 -5.42 16.33
CA THR A 17 5.23 -6.35 15.55
C THR A 17 3.73 -6.03 15.57
N ILE A 18 3.34 -4.87 16.12
CA ILE A 18 1.92 -4.54 16.38
C ILE A 18 1.03 -4.62 15.13
N LEU A 19 1.56 -4.32 13.97
CA LEU A 19 0.79 -4.37 12.72
C LEU A 19 0.39 -5.81 12.36
N ASN A 20 1.25 -6.76 12.64
CA ASN A 20 0.99 -8.18 12.37
C ASN A 20 0.16 -8.84 13.48
N GLU A 21 0.25 -8.32 14.70
CA GLU A 21 -0.51 -8.80 15.85
C GLU A 21 -1.94 -8.24 15.93
N CYS A 22 -2.27 -7.27 15.09
CA CYS A 22 -3.60 -6.69 14.99
C CYS A 22 -4.36 -7.22 13.76
N PRO A 23 -4.95 -8.42 13.79
CA PRO A 23 -5.64 -9.02 12.64
C PRO A 23 -6.86 -8.22 12.17
N SER A 24 -7.38 -7.32 12.99
CA SER A 24 -8.48 -6.42 12.66
C SER A 24 -8.03 -5.09 12.05
N LEU A 25 -6.71 -4.80 11.99
CA LEU A 25 -6.23 -3.56 11.41
C LEU A 25 -6.37 -3.59 9.89
N ARG A 26 -7.18 -2.69 9.35
CA ARG A 26 -7.53 -2.61 7.93
C ARG A 26 -7.06 -1.34 7.26
N ILE A 27 -6.93 -0.26 8.01
CA ILE A 27 -6.66 1.06 7.46
C ILE A 27 -5.49 1.68 8.19
N ILE A 28 -4.47 2.08 7.43
CA ILE A 28 -3.40 2.98 7.87
C ILE A 28 -3.52 4.27 7.09
N ASN A 29 -3.58 5.40 7.79
CA ASN A 29 -3.67 6.72 7.20
C ASN A 29 -2.41 7.53 7.53
N ALA A 30 -1.53 7.65 6.53
CA ALA A 30 -0.29 8.42 6.56
C ALA A 30 -0.38 9.68 5.68
N TYR A 31 -1.57 10.21 5.48
CA TYR A 31 -1.83 11.31 4.55
C TYR A 31 -0.99 12.57 4.85
N TYR A 32 -0.70 12.82 6.13
CA TYR A 32 0.04 14.03 6.54
C TYR A 32 1.54 13.79 6.79
N ASP A 33 2.00 12.56 6.69
CA ASP A 33 3.34 12.17 7.12
C ASP A 33 4.31 11.96 5.96
N GLY A 34 3.83 12.04 4.72
CA GLY A 34 4.64 12.08 3.50
C GLY A 34 5.46 10.83 3.20
N PHE A 35 5.18 9.66 3.83
CA PHE A 35 5.94 8.46 3.57
C PHE A 35 5.18 7.43 2.70
N PHE A 36 5.93 6.61 2.01
CA PHE A 36 5.46 5.47 1.23
C PHE A 36 6.09 4.18 1.77
N THR A 37 5.74 3.03 1.17
CA THR A 37 6.36 1.76 1.50
C THR A 37 7.85 1.74 1.14
N GLU A 38 8.66 1.10 1.98
CA GLU A 38 10.08 0.87 1.75
C GLU A 38 10.41 -0.63 1.78
N PHE A 39 11.39 -1.03 0.99
CA PHE A 39 11.83 -2.41 0.90
C PHE A 39 13.33 -2.55 1.19
N PRO A 40 13.75 -3.68 1.76
CA PRO A 40 12.97 -4.88 2.08
C PRO A 40 11.95 -4.64 3.19
N ALA A 41 10.77 -5.27 3.04
CA ALA A 41 9.71 -5.21 4.04
C ALA A 41 10.19 -5.82 5.37
N ASN A 42 10.05 -5.09 6.46
CA ASN A 42 10.52 -5.47 7.77
C ASN A 42 9.67 -4.81 8.87
N ASP A 43 9.45 -5.49 9.98
CA ASP A 43 8.66 -5.02 11.12
C ASP A 43 9.39 -5.16 12.46
N ASN A 44 10.72 -5.31 12.45
CA ASN A 44 11.51 -5.32 13.67
C ASN A 44 11.64 -3.91 14.30
N ALA A 45 12.22 -3.83 15.48
CA ALA A 45 12.33 -2.59 16.26
C ALA A 45 13.14 -1.47 15.57
N VAL A 46 13.96 -1.80 14.58
CA VAL A 46 14.80 -0.83 13.84
C VAL A 46 14.28 -0.55 12.42
N ALA A 47 13.16 -1.18 12.04
CA ALA A 47 12.54 -0.95 10.75
C ALA A 47 12.00 0.48 10.65
N SER A 48 12.09 1.08 9.46
CA SER A 48 11.38 2.33 9.16
C SER A 48 9.86 2.12 9.12
N ASP A 49 9.10 3.21 9.26
CA ASP A 49 7.64 3.16 9.13
C ASP A 49 7.23 2.61 7.75
N GLY A 50 7.95 2.97 6.69
CA GLY A 50 7.73 2.47 5.33
C GLY A 50 7.98 0.97 5.20
N GLN A 51 9.02 0.44 5.83
CA GLN A 51 9.31 -1.00 5.85
C GLN A 51 8.24 -1.79 6.62
N ALA A 52 7.79 -1.27 7.76
CA ALA A 52 6.75 -1.91 8.56
C ALA A 52 5.40 -1.92 7.84
N VAL A 53 5.03 -0.82 7.17
CA VAL A 53 3.81 -0.76 6.35
C VAL A 53 3.91 -1.72 5.15
N ALA A 54 5.08 -1.82 4.49
CA ALA A 54 5.29 -2.79 3.43
C ALA A 54 5.07 -4.23 3.94
N LYS A 55 5.62 -4.57 5.09
CA LYS A 55 5.41 -5.89 5.74
C LYS A 55 3.93 -6.14 6.01
N TRP A 56 3.25 -5.18 6.60
CA TRP A 56 1.81 -5.30 6.86
C TRP A 56 0.99 -5.46 5.58
N LEU A 57 1.25 -4.68 4.53
CA LEU A 57 0.53 -4.78 3.25
C LEU A 57 0.69 -6.17 2.64
N PHE A 58 1.91 -6.72 2.62
CA PHE A 58 2.23 -8.00 2.00
C PHE A 58 1.98 -9.22 2.90
N THR A 59 1.50 -9.04 4.13
CA THR A 59 1.10 -10.15 4.99
C THR A 59 -0.35 -10.52 4.72
N PRO A 60 -0.67 -11.80 4.41
CA PRO A 60 -2.05 -12.25 4.21
C PRO A 60 -2.92 -12.02 5.44
N LEU A 61 -4.20 -11.74 5.22
CA LEU A 61 -5.22 -11.73 6.26
C LEU A 61 -6.16 -12.91 6.08
N GLN A 62 -6.78 -13.34 7.18
CA GLN A 62 -7.68 -14.52 7.20
C GLN A 62 -8.99 -14.32 6.44
N ASN A 63 -9.29 -13.10 5.99
CA ASN A 63 -10.49 -12.80 5.23
C ASN A 63 -10.14 -11.97 3.97
N ASP A 64 -10.98 -12.08 2.95
CA ASP A 64 -10.78 -11.43 1.64
C ASP A 64 -10.98 -9.91 1.62
N VAL A 65 -11.09 -9.27 2.78
CA VAL A 65 -11.26 -7.81 2.85
C VAL A 65 -9.91 -7.12 2.60
N PRO A 66 -9.81 -6.21 1.63
CA PRO A 66 -8.56 -5.55 1.33
C PRO A 66 -8.10 -4.62 2.46
N LYS A 67 -6.80 -4.53 2.64
CA LYS A 67 -6.16 -3.50 3.45
C LYS A 67 -6.17 -2.18 2.70
N LEU A 68 -6.30 -1.07 3.40
CA LEU A 68 -6.26 0.27 2.83
C LEU A 68 -5.11 1.06 3.44
N PHE A 69 -4.18 1.47 2.61
CA PHE A 69 -3.13 2.42 2.97
C PHE A 69 -3.36 3.75 2.25
N LYS A 70 -3.43 4.83 3.00
CA LYS A 70 -3.56 6.19 2.45
C LYS A 70 -2.29 6.96 2.75
N CYS A 71 -1.66 7.49 1.70
CA CYS A 71 -0.44 8.27 1.82
C CYS A 71 -0.49 9.50 0.91
N SER A 72 0.29 10.51 1.28
CA SER A 72 0.65 11.61 0.39
C SER A 72 2.14 11.55 0.10
N LEU A 73 2.54 11.92 -1.10
CA LEU A 73 3.95 11.98 -1.48
C LEU A 73 4.38 13.44 -1.62
N ASP A 74 5.42 13.80 -0.89
CA ASP A 74 6.19 15.00 -1.18
C ASP A 74 7.23 14.65 -2.25
N MET A 75 7.05 15.23 -3.43
CA MET A 75 7.93 14.98 -4.58
C MET A 75 9.27 15.74 -4.49
N ASN A 76 9.45 16.56 -3.45
CA ASN A 76 10.74 17.20 -3.21
C ASN A 76 11.83 16.19 -2.84
N ASP A 77 11.46 15.01 -2.32
CA ASP A 77 12.39 13.96 -1.92
C ASP A 77 12.77 12.99 -3.06
N GLY A 78 12.38 13.27 -4.30
CA GLY A 78 12.90 12.52 -5.42
C GLY A 78 11.95 11.65 -6.21
N ASN A 79 12.54 10.72 -6.87
CA ASN A 79 12.02 9.94 -7.96
C ASN A 79 10.95 8.93 -7.49
N TRP A 80 9.71 9.06 -7.97
CA TRP A 80 8.65 8.06 -7.83
C TRP A 80 9.12 6.66 -8.25
N SER A 81 9.92 6.57 -9.31
CA SER A 81 10.46 5.29 -9.80
C SER A 81 11.25 4.55 -8.72
N SER A 82 12.04 5.24 -7.91
CA SER A 82 12.82 4.61 -6.83
C SER A 82 11.93 4.02 -5.73
N LYS A 83 10.71 4.51 -5.59
CA LYS A 83 9.72 4.03 -4.61
C LYS A 83 8.87 2.89 -5.18
N ILE A 84 8.47 2.97 -6.44
CA ILE A 84 7.55 2.02 -7.05
C ILE A 84 8.22 0.77 -7.62
N GLU A 85 9.47 0.86 -8.10
CA GLU A 85 10.16 -0.31 -8.66
C GLU A 85 10.43 -1.41 -7.61
N PRO A 86 10.88 -1.12 -6.37
CA PRO A 86 10.95 -2.15 -5.32
C PRO A 86 9.58 -2.76 -4.98
N PHE A 87 8.51 -1.97 -5.06
CA PHE A 87 7.14 -2.45 -4.84
C PHE A 87 6.71 -3.45 -5.93
N LYS A 88 6.97 -3.13 -7.20
CA LYS A 88 6.72 -4.03 -8.33
C LYS A 88 7.52 -5.33 -8.21
N ALA A 89 8.80 -5.24 -7.81
CA ALA A 89 9.66 -6.40 -7.60
C ALA A 89 9.12 -7.30 -6.47
N ALA A 90 8.68 -6.72 -5.35
CA ALA A 90 8.06 -7.45 -4.25
C ALA A 90 6.75 -8.14 -4.67
N PHE A 91 5.95 -7.50 -5.51
CA PHE A 91 4.75 -8.11 -6.08
C PHE A 91 5.10 -9.28 -7.00
N ALA A 92 6.07 -9.10 -7.89
CA ALA A 92 6.48 -10.14 -8.85
C ALA A 92 7.04 -11.39 -8.17
N SER A 93 7.74 -11.23 -7.04
CA SER A 93 8.32 -12.33 -6.26
C SER A 93 7.40 -12.90 -5.18
N ALA A 94 6.19 -12.36 -5.03
CA ALA A 94 5.26 -12.83 -4.02
C ALA A 94 4.72 -14.23 -4.34
N SER A 95 4.69 -15.11 -3.34
CA SER A 95 4.17 -16.47 -3.43
C SER A 95 2.84 -16.68 -2.68
N SER A 96 2.39 -15.67 -1.95
CA SER A 96 1.12 -15.69 -1.20
C SER A 96 0.17 -14.60 -1.67
N PRO A 97 -1.11 -14.90 -1.88
CA PRO A 97 -2.09 -13.91 -2.30
C PRO A 97 -2.40 -12.92 -1.17
N VAL A 98 -2.51 -11.63 -1.52
CA VAL A 98 -2.90 -10.55 -0.61
C VAL A 98 -3.76 -9.52 -1.32
N ASN A 99 -4.74 -8.96 -0.62
CA ASN A 99 -5.58 -7.89 -1.13
C ASN A 99 -5.24 -6.57 -0.45
N PHE A 100 -4.97 -5.54 -1.25
CA PHE A 100 -4.83 -4.20 -0.72
C PHE A 100 -5.15 -3.11 -1.76
N ILE A 101 -5.42 -1.92 -1.23
CA ILE A 101 -5.55 -0.68 -1.98
C ILE A 101 -4.63 0.34 -1.33
N VAL A 102 -3.74 0.94 -2.12
CA VAL A 102 -2.95 2.10 -1.70
C VAL A 102 -3.48 3.33 -2.42
N SER A 103 -3.93 4.32 -1.66
CA SER A 103 -4.37 5.61 -2.18
C SER A 103 -3.21 6.60 -2.05
N VAL A 104 -2.65 7.00 -3.19
CA VAL A 104 -1.48 7.88 -3.29
C VAL A 104 -1.94 9.27 -3.68
N TRP A 105 -1.75 10.25 -2.80
CA TRP A 105 -2.04 11.66 -3.04
C TRP A 105 -0.76 12.44 -3.33
N PHE A 106 -0.85 13.44 -4.19
CA PHE A 106 0.27 14.30 -4.57
C PHE A 106 -0.23 15.66 -5.06
N GLU A 107 0.68 16.62 -5.17
CA GLU A 107 0.36 17.90 -5.81
C GLU A 107 0.15 17.74 -7.32
N ALA A 108 -0.85 18.43 -7.86
CA ALA A 108 -1.23 18.32 -9.28
C ALA A 108 -0.08 18.63 -10.25
N SER A 109 0.87 19.48 -9.87
CA SER A 109 2.07 19.82 -10.65
C SER A 109 2.97 18.61 -10.95
N PHE A 110 2.91 17.55 -10.14
CA PHE A 110 3.74 16.35 -10.30
C PHE A 110 2.99 15.17 -10.95
N ALA A 111 1.76 15.36 -11.41
CA ALA A 111 0.95 14.30 -11.99
C ALA A 111 1.62 13.58 -13.18
N TYR A 112 2.49 14.26 -13.92
CA TYR A 112 3.25 13.71 -15.05
C TYR A 112 4.28 12.64 -14.65
N ALA A 113 4.75 12.64 -13.40
CA ALA A 113 5.73 11.68 -12.90
C ALA A 113 5.12 10.29 -12.65
N PHE A 114 3.79 10.22 -12.61
CA PHE A 114 3.05 9.00 -12.29
C PHE A 114 2.53 8.35 -13.57
N VAL A 115 3.19 7.28 -14.01
CA VAL A 115 2.78 6.50 -15.18
C VAL A 115 1.94 5.31 -14.74
N PRO A 116 0.69 5.19 -15.18
CA PRO A 116 -0.14 4.02 -14.93
C PRO A 116 0.50 2.74 -15.44
N PHE A 117 0.30 1.64 -14.73
CA PHE A 117 0.77 0.31 -15.15
C PHE A 117 -0.18 -0.79 -14.69
N HIS A 118 -0.01 -1.95 -15.29
CA HIS A 118 -0.71 -3.17 -14.94
C HIS A 118 0.26 -4.35 -15.00
N LEU A 119 0.37 -5.12 -13.91
CA LEU A 119 1.20 -6.32 -13.81
C LEU A 119 0.35 -7.50 -13.36
N THR A 120 0.76 -8.70 -13.73
CA THR A 120 0.18 -9.97 -13.26
C THR A 120 1.24 -10.81 -12.57
N ASN A 121 0.81 -11.57 -11.56
CA ASN A 121 1.61 -12.61 -10.92
C ASN A 121 0.86 -13.93 -11.10
N ASP A 122 1.39 -14.82 -11.92
CA ASP A 122 0.76 -16.09 -12.28
C ASP A 122 0.78 -17.09 -11.11
N GLU A 123 1.77 -16.99 -10.22
CA GLU A 123 1.88 -17.85 -9.05
C GLU A 123 0.75 -17.59 -8.05
N THR A 124 0.47 -16.32 -7.76
CA THR A 124 -0.60 -15.92 -6.84
C THR A 124 -1.94 -15.74 -7.53
N ARG A 125 -1.98 -15.73 -8.87
CA ARG A 125 -3.14 -15.39 -9.71
C ARG A 125 -3.72 -14.01 -9.39
N GLU A 126 -2.85 -13.05 -9.19
CA GLU A 126 -3.21 -11.68 -8.85
C GLU A 126 -2.74 -10.69 -9.90
N GLN A 127 -3.34 -9.52 -9.85
CA GLN A 127 -2.93 -8.35 -10.60
C GLN A 127 -2.55 -7.20 -9.66
N LEU A 128 -1.59 -6.39 -10.09
CA LEU A 128 -1.23 -5.11 -9.50
C LEU A 128 -1.47 -4.02 -10.53
N ALA A 129 -2.42 -3.15 -10.28
CA ALA A 129 -2.76 -2.06 -11.17
C ALA A 129 -2.54 -0.70 -10.49
N PHE A 130 -1.80 0.18 -11.14
CA PHE A 130 -1.64 1.57 -10.75
C PHE A 130 -2.40 2.45 -11.74
N LYS A 131 -3.41 3.18 -11.27
CA LYS A 131 -4.31 3.94 -12.12
C LYS A 131 -4.71 5.27 -11.50
N ARG A 132 -4.95 6.24 -12.36
CA ARG A 132 -5.47 7.55 -11.97
C ARG A 132 -6.94 7.43 -11.57
N THR A 133 -7.33 8.17 -10.56
CA THR A 133 -8.75 8.35 -10.20
C THR A 133 -9.35 9.51 -10.99
N ASN A 134 -10.64 9.79 -10.77
CA ASN A 134 -11.28 10.98 -11.31
C ASN A 134 -10.73 12.28 -10.70
N SER A 135 -10.02 12.19 -9.58
CA SER A 135 -9.29 13.33 -9.00
C SER A 135 -7.95 13.50 -9.68
N ASN A 136 -7.60 14.74 -10.03
CA ASN A 136 -6.29 15.07 -10.60
C ASN A 136 -5.11 14.92 -9.61
N ARG A 137 -5.38 14.57 -8.37
CA ARG A 137 -4.41 14.52 -7.26
C ARG A 137 -4.32 13.16 -6.58
N CYS A 138 -4.96 12.12 -7.13
CA CYS A 138 -4.96 10.81 -6.52
C CYS A 138 -4.80 9.69 -7.55
N PHE A 139 -3.90 8.76 -7.25
CA PHE A 139 -3.77 7.48 -7.91
C PHE A 139 -4.12 6.35 -6.94
N LEU A 140 -4.58 5.24 -7.48
CA LEU A 140 -4.80 4.00 -6.75
C LEU A 140 -3.84 2.93 -7.24
N LEU A 141 -3.13 2.32 -6.29
CA LEU A 141 -2.37 1.10 -6.49
C LEU A 141 -3.17 -0.05 -5.87
N VAL A 142 -3.64 -0.96 -6.70
CA VAL A 142 -4.58 -2.01 -6.30
C VAL A 142 -3.98 -3.38 -6.59
N ARG A 143 -3.85 -4.20 -5.56
CA ARG A 143 -3.51 -5.62 -5.69
C ARG A 143 -4.74 -6.46 -5.37
N CYS A 144 -5.14 -7.35 -6.30
CA CYS A 144 -6.32 -8.18 -6.16
C CYS A 144 -6.26 -9.42 -7.06
N PRO A 145 -7.07 -10.46 -6.79
CA PRO A 145 -7.23 -11.60 -7.69
C PRO A 145 -7.66 -11.18 -9.11
N ILE A 146 -7.15 -11.88 -10.12
CA ILE A 146 -7.49 -11.62 -11.54
C ILE A 146 -8.96 -11.92 -11.80
N ALA A 147 -9.51 -13.01 -11.23
CA ALA A 147 -10.89 -13.47 -11.41
C ALA A 147 -11.85 -12.88 -10.37
N ARG A 148 -11.83 -11.56 -10.17
CA ARG A 148 -12.69 -10.93 -9.17
C ARG A 148 -13.98 -10.40 -9.77
N ASP A 149 -15.11 -10.74 -9.11
CA ASP A 149 -16.41 -10.18 -9.43
C ASP A 149 -16.43 -8.66 -9.19
N ALA A 150 -16.62 -7.90 -10.28
CA ALA A 150 -16.62 -6.43 -10.28
C ALA A 150 -17.65 -5.83 -9.30
N ASN A 151 -18.69 -6.58 -8.94
CA ASN A 151 -19.76 -6.12 -8.05
C ASN A 151 -19.31 -5.96 -6.59
N LYS A 152 -18.36 -6.77 -6.11
CA LYS A 152 -17.83 -6.65 -4.74
C LYS A 152 -16.98 -5.39 -4.52
N TRP A 153 -16.34 -4.86 -5.57
CA TRP A 153 -15.47 -3.69 -5.48
C TRP A 153 -16.22 -2.35 -5.46
N ASN A 154 -17.38 -2.29 -6.08
CA ASN A 154 -18.17 -1.06 -6.15
C ASN A 154 -18.84 -0.69 -4.81
N GLN A 155 -19.04 -1.67 -3.93
CA GLN A 155 -19.63 -1.42 -2.61
C GLN A 155 -18.64 -0.83 -1.60
N GLN A 156 -17.33 -0.94 -1.82
CA GLN A 156 -16.29 -0.45 -0.90
C GLN A 156 -15.73 0.94 -1.26
N LYS A 157 -16.20 1.52 -2.37
CA LYS A 157 -15.78 2.86 -2.84
C LYS A 157 -16.65 4.02 -2.30
N LYS A 158 -17.68 3.71 -1.52
CA LYS A 158 -18.56 4.72 -0.93
C LYS A 158 -18.08 5.19 0.43
#